data_4c7d2d8f4d6c59a1358ef300474c3870
#
_entry.id   4c7d2d8f4d6c59a1358ef300474c3870
#
_cell.length_a   1.000
_cell.length_b   1.000
_cell.length_c   1.000
_cell.angle_alpha   90.00
_cell.angle_beta   90.00
_cell.angle_gamma   90.00
#
_symmetry.space_group_name_H-M   'P 1'
#
loop_
_entity.id
_entity.type
_entity.pdbx_description
1 polymer ?
#
loop_
_entity_poly.entity_id
_entity_poly.type
_entity_poly.pdbx_seq_one_letter_code
_entity_poly.pdbx_strand_id
1 'polypeptide(L)'
;MDLNIDRNAAEPMTRQLMTQLVGWISSHHIRPGARMPSIRQLAQENDVSLSCVIKAYDQLVASGVLESRHGSGFFVAQQVSRPVEPDAETSEGAWTLFDNESTLLKLGCGWLPDSWRDDTDLGQAIRQVVRSDNHALFNYSTPLGSVPLRQHIQKRLGLIDIHADLAQILTTQGASHGLDLLVRTLLKPGDLVLVESPGYYNLFNLLKLHGVRTLAVPRGTQGPDITSLERLLGQYKPVYFFINSMYQNPTGTSLAPSVAYRLLQLANQHDLRLIEDDIYADFQNGPTSRLATLDGLDRVIYLASFSKTLSSSLRIGYVVAQPDIINRLAEVKMVTGIGCSLLAENVVATLLANGAYRKLLQRLRQRLNKQMASTLRQLDQAHWEVFAEPTGGLFVWARPRHVESGRVQQIAREAQVQLSQGASFMPARETCDWLRLNVAFVQDIRAQTFFRRIEEASLVGQAEQRNEAV
;
A
#
# COMPACT_ATOMS: atom_id res chain seq x y z
N MET A 1 -33.69 -15.43 -28.68
CA MET A 1 -32.73 -15.41 -27.52
C MET A 1 -33.56 -15.47 -26.27
N ASP A 2 -33.61 -16.64 -25.64
CA ASP A 2 -34.41 -16.87 -24.43
C ASP A 2 -33.48 -16.69 -23.21
N LEU A 3 -33.78 -15.71 -22.37
CA LEU A 3 -33.00 -15.35 -21.20
C LEU A 3 -33.81 -15.68 -19.93
N ASN A 4 -33.17 -16.30 -18.97
CA ASN A 4 -33.85 -16.70 -17.72
C ASN A 4 -33.99 -15.50 -16.76
N ILE A 5 -35.11 -14.76 -16.89
CA ILE A 5 -35.40 -13.57 -16.09
C ILE A 5 -36.41 -13.92 -15.00
N ASP A 6 -36.00 -13.79 -13.74
CA ASP A 6 -36.87 -13.99 -12.59
C ASP A 6 -37.54 -12.66 -12.16
N ARG A 7 -38.86 -12.56 -12.35
CA ARG A 7 -39.65 -11.37 -12.00
C ARG A 7 -39.85 -11.17 -10.49
N ASN A 8 -39.60 -12.23 -9.71
CA ASN A 8 -39.78 -12.19 -8.26
C ASN A 8 -38.44 -11.99 -7.50
N ALA A 9 -37.33 -11.92 -8.24
CA ALA A 9 -36.03 -11.69 -7.63
C ALA A 9 -35.91 -10.25 -7.08
N ALA A 10 -35.15 -10.11 -6.02
CA ALA A 10 -34.84 -8.79 -5.44
C ALA A 10 -33.97 -7.91 -6.39
N GLU A 11 -33.32 -8.52 -7.38
CA GLU A 11 -32.47 -7.83 -8.35
C GLU A 11 -33.32 -7.17 -9.45
N PRO A 12 -33.08 -5.90 -9.81
CA PRO A 12 -33.80 -5.20 -10.87
C PRO A 12 -33.71 -5.93 -12.22
N MET A 13 -34.84 -6.05 -12.95
CA MET A 13 -34.91 -6.72 -14.25
C MET A 13 -33.85 -6.24 -15.27
N THR A 14 -33.56 -4.94 -15.27
CA THR A 14 -32.50 -4.37 -16.15
C THR A 14 -31.13 -5.00 -15.86
N ARG A 15 -30.81 -5.21 -14.60
CA ARG A 15 -29.52 -5.79 -14.18
C ARG A 15 -29.45 -7.28 -14.52
N GLN A 16 -30.52 -8.01 -14.26
CA GLN A 16 -30.64 -9.42 -14.68
C GLN A 16 -30.45 -9.56 -16.20
N LEU A 17 -31.14 -8.70 -16.98
CA LEU A 17 -31.04 -8.70 -18.43
C LEU A 17 -29.59 -8.45 -18.90
N MET A 18 -28.88 -7.50 -18.30
CA MET A 18 -27.47 -7.24 -18.60
C MET A 18 -26.59 -8.45 -18.30
N THR A 19 -26.72 -9.04 -17.12
CA THR A 19 -25.93 -10.20 -16.69
C THR A 19 -26.16 -11.39 -17.62
N GLN A 20 -27.42 -11.65 -17.99
CA GLN A 20 -27.78 -12.73 -18.90
C GLN A 20 -27.26 -12.50 -20.33
N LEU A 21 -27.28 -11.26 -20.83
CA LEU A 21 -26.75 -10.91 -22.14
C LEU A 21 -25.23 -11.08 -22.21
N VAL A 22 -24.50 -10.62 -21.18
CA VAL A 22 -23.05 -10.82 -21.08
C VAL A 22 -22.70 -12.31 -20.99
N GLY A 23 -23.42 -13.07 -20.17
CA GLY A 23 -23.27 -14.51 -20.07
C GLY A 23 -23.56 -15.23 -21.40
N TRP A 24 -24.59 -14.80 -22.12
CA TRP A 24 -24.94 -15.38 -23.42
C TRP A 24 -23.86 -15.09 -24.47
N ILE A 25 -23.36 -13.85 -24.57
CA ILE A 25 -22.26 -13.48 -25.47
C ILE A 25 -21.04 -14.36 -25.22
N SER A 26 -20.69 -14.54 -23.93
CA SER A 26 -19.51 -15.31 -23.51
C SER A 26 -19.67 -16.81 -23.79
N SER A 27 -20.80 -17.41 -23.38
CA SER A 27 -21.03 -18.84 -23.49
C SER A 27 -21.20 -19.34 -24.94
N HIS A 28 -21.73 -18.48 -25.83
CA HIS A 28 -21.89 -18.80 -27.25
C HIS A 28 -20.73 -18.34 -28.12
N HIS A 29 -19.64 -17.81 -27.49
CA HIS A 29 -18.45 -17.31 -28.19
C HIS A 29 -18.78 -16.34 -29.33
N ILE A 30 -19.71 -15.40 -29.09
CA ILE A 30 -20.16 -14.47 -30.11
C ILE A 30 -19.00 -13.56 -30.51
N ARG A 31 -18.70 -13.52 -31.81
CA ARG A 31 -17.57 -12.72 -32.33
C ARG A 31 -17.83 -11.24 -32.22
N PRO A 32 -16.79 -10.44 -31.94
CA PRO A 32 -16.86 -8.97 -32.08
C PRO A 32 -17.41 -8.54 -33.44
N GLY A 33 -18.25 -7.54 -33.47
CA GLY A 33 -18.95 -7.09 -34.66
C GLY A 33 -20.23 -7.87 -35.00
N ALA A 34 -20.55 -8.93 -34.26
CA ALA A 34 -21.83 -9.64 -34.43
C ALA A 34 -23.00 -8.74 -34.00
N ARG A 35 -24.06 -8.78 -34.78
CA ARG A 35 -25.28 -7.99 -34.54
C ARG A 35 -26.12 -8.60 -33.42
N MET A 36 -26.50 -7.78 -32.45
CA MET A 36 -27.43 -8.15 -31.39
C MET A 36 -28.90 -8.07 -31.86
N PRO A 37 -29.82 -8.79 -31.20
CA PRO A 37 -31.25 -8.66 -31.46
C PRO A 37 -31.72 -7.21 -31.33
N SER A 38 -32.75 -6.84 -32.12
CA SER A 38 -33.32 -5.50 -31.95
C SER A 38 -33.99 -5.35 -30.57
N ILE A 39 -34.09 -4.12 -30.08
CA ILE A 39 -34.75 -3.81 -28.80
C ILE A 39 -36.17 -4.40 -28.76
N ARG A 40 -36.93 -4.31 -29.88
CA ARG A 40 -38.29 -4.86 -29.96
C ARG A 40 -38.31 -6.37 -29.91
N GLN A 41 -37.39 -6.99 -30.63
CA GLN A 41 -37.27 -8.44 -30.66
C GLN A 41 -36.89 -9.03 -29.33
N LEU A 42 -35.87 -8.44 -28.66
CA LEU A 42 -35.42 -8.91 -27.34
C LEU A 42 -36.50 -8.71 -26.27
N ALA A 43 -37.23 -7.61 -26.33
CA ALA A 43 -38.34 -7.33 -25.43
C ALA A 43 -39.46 -8.34 -25.57
N GLN A 44 -39.82 -8.68 -26.82
CA GLN A 44 -40.89 -9.65 -27.15
C GLN A 44 -40.50 -11.08 -26.77
N GLU A 45 -39.29 -11.50 -27.08
CA GLU A 45 -38.80 -12.85 -26.80
C GLU A 45 -38.67 -13.17 -25.29
N ASN A 46 -38.45 -12.11 -24.46
CA ASN A 46 -38.23 -12.29 -23.01
C ASN A 46 -39.36 -11.67 -22.15
N ASP A 47 -40.43 -11.22 -22.80
CA ASP A 47 -41.61 -10.61 -22.16
C ASP A 47 -41.22 -9.51 -21.13
N VAL A 48 -40.31 -8.60 -21.55
CA VAL A 48 -39.87 -7.43 -20.78
C VAL A 48 -40.25 -6.13 -21.48
N SER A 49 -40.31 -5.01 -20.75
CA SER A 49 -40.63 -3.73 -21.35
C SER A 49 -39.52 -3.22 -22.28
N LEU A 50 -39.91 -2.51 -23.35
CA LEU A 50 -38.95 -1.84 -24.25
C LEU A 50 -37.98 -0.93 -23.50
N SER A 51 -38.46 -0.20 -22.47
CA SER A 51 -37.64 0.68 -21.64
C SER A 51 -36.59 -0.08 -20.82
N CYS A 52 -36.88 -1.32 -20.41
CA CYS A 52 -35.92 -2.18 -19.71
C CYS A 52 -34.79 -2.58 -20.66
N VAL A 53 -35.12 -3.01 -21.90
CA VAL A 53 -34.12 -3.38 -22.89
C VAL A 53 -33.27 -2.19 -23.33
N ILE A 54 -33.88 -1.01 -23.53
CA ILE A 54 -33.14 0.22 -23.88
C ILE A 54 -32.11 0.52 -22.80
N LYS A 55 -32.53 0.57 -21.50
CA LYS A 55 -31.60 0.82 -20.39
C LYS A 55 -30.48 -0.23 -20.29
N ALA A 56 -30.79 -1.50 -20.51
CA ALA A 56 -29.79 -2.56 -20.49
C ALA A 56 -28.78 -2.39 -21.65
N TYR A 57 -29.24 -2.11 -22.86
CA TYR A 57 -28.35 -1.88 -24.00
C TYR A 57 -27.50 -0.63 -23.85
N ASP A 58 -28.08 0.49 -23.36
CA ASP A 58 -27.33 1.71 -23.09
C ASP A 58 -26.22 1.49 -22.06
N GLN A 59 -26.51 0.73 -21.00
CA GLN A 59 -25.50 0.39 -19.97
C GLN A 59 -24.43 -0.57 -20.53
N LEU A 60 -24.79 -1.54 -21.39
CA LEU A 60 -23.82 -2.39 -22.06
C LEU A 60 -22.95 -1.65 -23.07
N VAL A 61 -23.49 -0.61 -23.72
CA VAL A 61 -22.70 0.32 -24.56
C VAL A 61 -21.77 1.15 -23.69
N ALA A 62 -22.26 1.71 -22.59
CA ALA A 62 -21.44 2.49 -21.65
C ALA A 62 -20.32 1.66 -21.03
N SER A 63 -20.55 0.36 -20.81
CA SER A 63 -19.52 -0.58 -20.29
C SER A 63 -18.61 -1.18 -21.39
N GLY A 64 -18.80 -0.78 -22.67
CA GLY A 64 -17.97 -1.25 -23.77
C GLY A 64 -18.19 -2.71 -24.19
N VAL A 65 -19.27 -3.35 -23.73
CA VAL A 65 -19.66 -4.71 -24.16
C VAL A 65 -20.34 -4.68 -25.52
N LEU A 66 -21.13 -3.64 -25.76
CA LEU A 66 -21.81 -3.40 -27.05
C LEU A 66 -21.36 -2.07 -27.65
N GLU A 67 -21.50 -1.93 -28.97
CA GLU A 67 -21.40 -0.67 -29.68
C GLU A 67 -22.73 -0.38 -30.40
N SER A 68 -23.16 0.89 -30.36
CA SER A 68 -24.34 1.34 -31.10
C SER A 68 -23.90 1.91 -32.44
N ARG A 69 -24.48 1.42 -33.55
CA ARG A 69 -24.26 1.96 -34.89
C ARG A 69 -25.55 2.62 -35.40
N HIS A 70 -25.50 3.92 -35.58
CA HIS A 70 -26.67 4.71 -35.96
C HIS A 70 -27.41 4.11 -37.16
N GLY A 71 -28.70 3.88 -37.05
CA GLY A 71 -29.53 3.26 -38.08
C GLY A 71 -29.32 1.75 -38.30
N SER A 72 -28.30 1.11 -37.71
CA SER A 72 -27.94 -0.28 -37.93
C SER A 72 -28.20 -1.17 -36.71
N GLY A 73 -28.34 -0.62 -35.52
CA GLY A 73 -28.62 -1.36 -34.29
C GLY A 73 -27.40 -1.50 -33.38
N PHE A 74 -27.42 -2.54 -32.53
CA PHE A 74 -26.38 -2.84 -31.55
C PHE A 74 -25.54 -4.03 -32.00
N PHE A 75 -24.26 -3.96 -31.73
CA PHE A 75 -23.27 -4.97 -32.12
C PHE A 75 -22.39 -5.29 -30.90
N VAL A 76 -21.88 -6.51 -30.83
CA VAL A 76 -20.85 -6.87 -29.84
C VAL A 76 -19.61 -6.00 -30.13
N ALA A 77 -19.16 -5.22 -29.15
CA ALA A 77 -18.03 -4.33 -29.31
C ALA A 77 -16.78 -5.12 -29.70
N GLN A 78 -15.99 -4.56 -30.59
CA GLN A 78 -14.66 -5.08 -30.83
C GLN A 78 -13.90 -4.87 -29.53
N GLN A 79 -13.58 -5.94 -28.81
CA GLN A 79 -12.64 -5.83 -27.71
C GLN A 79 -11.41 -5.16 -28.29
N VAL A 80 -11.19 -3.89 -27.93
CA VAL A 80 -9.88 -3.31 -28.06
C VAL A 80 -8.99 -4.31 -27.36
N SER A 81 -8.08 -4.93 -28.12
CA SER A 81 -7.12 -5.88 -27.59
C SER A 81 -6.66 -5.33 -26.26
N ARG A 82 -6.97 -6.04 -25.15
CA ARG A 82 -6.38 -5.68 -23.87
C ARG A 82 -4.90 -5.45 -24.17
N PRO A 83 -4.31 -4.34 -23.74
CA PRO A 83 -2.87 -4.24 -23.80
C PRO A 83 -2.33 -5.56 -23.27
N VAL A 84 -1.38 -6.15 -23.97
CA VAL A 84 -0.73 -7.41 -23.62
C VAL A 84 -0.64 -7.46 -22.11
N GLU A 85 -1.34 -8.40 -21.48
CA GLU A 85 -1.29 -8.54 -20.03
C GLU A 85 0.19 -8.62 -19.69
N PRO A 86 0.72 -7.71 -18.86
CA PRO A 86 2.07 -7.89 -18.37
C PRO A 86 2.07 -9.24 -17.69
N ASP A 87 3.00 -10.12 -18.04
CA ASP A 87 3.13 -11.51 -17.62
C ASP A 87 2.32 -11.81 -16.37
N ALA A 88 1.26 -12.61 -16.48
CA ALA A 88 0.24 -12.84 -15.45
C ALA A 88 0.83 -13.32 -14.10
N GLU A 89 2.08 -13.72 -14.08
CA GLU A 89 2.80 -14.13 -12.87
C GLU A 89 3.30 -12.97 -11.99
N THR A 90 3.24 -11.71 -12.44
CA THR A 90 3.94 -10.62 -11.74
C THR A 90 3.07 -9.51 -11.16
N SER A 91 1.78 -9.40 -11.49
CA SER A 91 0.93 -8.29 -11.05
C SER A 91 -0.29 -8.68 -10.20
N GLU A 92 -0.75 -9.92 -10.21
CA GLU A 92 -1.98 -10.31 -9.50
C GLU A 92 -1.91 -10.14 -7.97
N GLY A 93 -0.72 -10.27 -7.36
CA GLY A 93 -0.60 -10.21 -5.89
C GLY A 93 -0.79 -8.84 -5.26
N ALA A 94 -0.34 -7.75 -5.90
CA ALA A 94 -0.33 -6.43 -5.28
C ALA A 94 -1.65 -5.66 -5.46
N TRP A 95 -2.29 -5.79 -6.61
CA TRP A 95 -3.58 -5.14 -6.89
C TRP A 95 -4.74 -5.76 -6.12
N THR A 96 -4.72 -7.06 -5.90
CA THR A 96 -5.77 -7.79 -5.18
C THR A 96 -5.90 -7.34 -3.72
N LEU A 97 -4.81 -6.86 -3.09
CA LEU A 97 -4.89 -6.26 -1.77
C LEU A 97 -5.73 -4.97 -1.74
N PHE A 98 -5.82 -4.24 -2.87
CA PHE A 98 -6.60 -3.01 -2.99
C PHE A 98 -8.02 -3.23 -3.54
N ASP A 99 -8.37 -4.46 -3.88
CA ASP A 99 -9.72 -4.80 -4.29
C ASP A 99 -10.69 -4.65 -3.11
N ASN A 100 -11.52 -3.61 -3.15
CA ASN A 100 -12.50 -3.31 -2.10
C ASN A 100 -13.76 -4.21 -2.18
N GLU A 101 -13.97 -4.92 -3.27
CA GLU A 101 -15.09 -5.87 -3.43
C GLU A 101 -14.73 -7.25 -2.87
N SER A 102 -13.47 -7.52 -2.65
CA SER A 102 -13.01 -8.79 -2.06
C SER A 102 -13.48 -8.94 -0.62
N THR A 103 -14.15 -10.04 -0.34
CA THR A 103 -14.59 -10.44 1.01
C THR A 103 -13.49 -11.07 1.84
N LEU A 104 -12.29 -11.29 1.26
CA LEU A 104 -11.16 -11.93 1.93
C LEU A 104 -10.60 -11.05 3.06
N LEU A 105 -10.18 -11.69 4.13
CA LEU A 105 -9.44 -11.01 5.19
C LEU A 105 -8.02 -10.69 4.73
N LYS A 106 -7.69 -9.43 4.62
CA LYS A 106 -6.37 -8.95 4.13
C LYS A 106 -5.31 -8.99 5.23
N LEU A 107 -4.96 -10.19 5.71
CA LEU A 107 -4.01 -10.38 6.81
C LEU A 107 -2.59 -9.89 6.46
N GLY A 108 -2.24 -9.89 5.18
CA GLY A 108 -0.96 -9.38 4.69
C GLY A 108 -0.93 -7.88 4.38
N CYS A 109 -2.01 -7.11 4.59
CA CYS A 109 -2.09 -5.70 4.18
C CYS A 109 -1.22 -4.75 5.02
N GLY A 110 -0.95 -3.55 4.48
CA GLY A 110 -0.12 -2.52 5.14
C GLY A 110 -0.92 -1.35 5.74
N TRP A 111 -2.16 -1.55 6.19
CA TRP A 111 -3.03 -0.52 6.78
C TRP A 111 -3.82 -1.05 7.96
N LEU A 112 -4.48 -0.15 8.69
CA LEU A 112 -5.33 -0.47 9.82
C LEU A 112 -6.77 -0.78 9.38
N PRO A 113 -7.52 -1.61 10.13
CA PRO A 113 -8.96 -1.78 9.93
C PRO A 113 -9.70 -0.44 10.08
N ASP A 114 -10.75 -0.22 9.29
CA ASP A 114 -11.56 1.00 9.36
C ASP A 114 -12.17 1.19 10.75
N SER A 115 -12.59 0.11 11.40
CA SER A 115 -13.13 0.12 12.78
C SER A 115 -12.14 0.59 13.87
N TRP A 116 -10.88 0.77 13.54
CA TRP A 116 -9.88 1.31 14.47
C TRP A 116 -9.74 2.82 14.38
N ARG A 117 -10.29 3.44 13.35
CA ARG A 117 -10.26 4.87 13.12
C ARG A 117 -11.57 5.48 13.59
N ASP A 118 -11.48 6.62 14.24
CA ASP A 118 -12.62 7.39 14.65
C ASP A 118 -12.98 8.36 13.53
N ASP A 119 -14.11 8.15 12.89
CA ASP A 119 -14.61 9.00 11.81
C ASP A 119 -15.23 10.31 12.32
N THR A 120 -15.58 10.37 13.61
CA THR A 120 -16.22 11.54 14.23
C THR A 120 -15.34 12.76 14.17
N ASP A 121 -14.07 12.66 14.62
CA ASP A 121 -13.11 13.76 14.59
C ASP A 121 -12.79 14.19 13.14
N LEU A 122 -12.65 13.22 12.23
CA LEU A 122 -12.42 13.48 10.81
C LEU A 122 -13.63 14.18 10.17
N GLY A 123 -14.84 13.70 10.41
CA GLY A 123 -16.06 14.30 9.90
C GLY A 123 -16.29 15.72 10.45
N GLN A 124 -15.93 15.99 11.70
CA GLN A 124 -15.98 17.34 12.29
C GLN A 124 -14.96 18.27 11.64
N ALA A 125 -13.71 17.83 11.43
CA ALA A 125 -12.69 18.62 10.79
C ALA A 125 -13.07 18.99 9.34
N ILE A 126 -13.62 18.05 8.57
CA ILE A 126 -14.13 18.32 7.22
C ILE A 126 -15.22 19.39 7.25
N ARG A 127 -16.22 19.24 8.11
CA ARG A 127 -17.31 20.23 8.24
C ARG A 127 -16.79 21.59 8.69
N GLN A 128 -15.80 21.62 9.58
CA GLN A 128 -15.17 22.87 10.02
C GLN A 128 -14.47 23.58 8.87
N VAL A 129 -13.63 22.88 8.09
CA VAL A 129 -12.91 23.46 6.95
C VAL A 129 -13.89 23.99 5.91
N VAL A 130 -14.93 23.21 5.55
CA VAL A 130 -15.94 23.62 4.57
C VAL A 130 -16.70 24.89 5.03
N ARG A 131 -16.92 25.07 6.32
CA ARG A 131 -17.64 26.24 6.87
C ARG A 131 -16.76 27.48 7.03
N SER A 132 -15.49 27.30 7.34
CA SER A 132 -14.57 28.40 7.70
C SER A 132 -13.73 28.90 6.54
N ASP A 133 -13.57 28.13 5.48
CA ASP A 133 -12.64 28.43 4.39
C ASP A 133 -13.17 27.98 3.03
N ASN A 134 -14.03 28.85 2.44
CA ASN A 134 -14.49 28.64 1.06
C ASN A 134 -13.32 28.62 0.04
N HIS A 135 -12.19 29.25 0.35
CA HIS A 135 -11.02 29.26 -0.51
C HIS A 135 -10.47 27.84 -0.72
N ALA A 136 -10.48 27.01 0.31
CA ALA A 136 -10.00 25.61 0.26
C ALA A 136 -10.83 24.72 -0.67
N LEU A 137 -12.07 25.10 -0.99
CA LEU A 137 -12.95 24.32 -1.87
C LEU A 137 -12.68 24.55 -3.36
N PHE A 138 -12.16 25.71 -3.74
CA PHE A 138 -12.09 26.14 -5.14
C PHE A 138 -10.69 26.45 -5.63
N ASN A 139 -9.71 26.55 -4.75
CA ASN A 139 -8.37 27.00 -5.11
C ASN A 139 -7.31 25.92 -4.97
N TYR A 140 -6.24 26.08 -5.73
CA TYR A 140 -5.07 25.24 -5.62
C TYR A 140 -4.29 25.52 -4.33
N SER A 141 -3.68 24.47 -3.78
CA SER A 141 -2.59 24.63 -2.82
C SER A 141 -1.31 25.06 -3.55
N THR A 142 -0.36 25.62 -2.79
CA THR A 142 0.96 25.93 -3.36
C THR A 142 1.74 24.63 -3.66
N PRO A 143 2.71 24.63 -4.57
CA PRO A 143 3.57 23.48 -4.80
C PRO A 143 4.29 22.98 -3.53
N LEU A 144 4.69 23.89 -2.62
CA LEU A 144 5.27 23.53 -1.33
C LEU A 144 4.24 22.93 -0.35
N GLY A 145 2.96 23.22 -0.53
CA GLY A 145 1.87 22.85 0.37
C GLY A 145 1.40 24.01 1.24
N SER A 146 0.22 23.85 1.87
CA SER A 146 -0.38 24.90 2.68
C SER A 146 0.51 25.27 3.89
N VAL A 147 0.66 26.57 4.14
CA VAL A 147 1.50 27.06 5.24
C VAL A 147 1.01 26.57 6.60
N PRO A 148 -0.30 26.58 6.92
CA PRO A 148 -0.77 26.04 8.20
C PRO A 148 -0.38 24.58 8.43
N LEU A 149 -0.51 23.72 7.41
CA LEU A 149 -0.12 22.33 7.54
C LEU A 149 1.39 22.18 7.75
N ARG A 150 2.21 22.87 6.95
CA ARG A 150 3.68 22.85 7.10
C ARG A 150 4.14 23.32 8.47
N GLN A 151 3.51 24.34 9.06
CA GLN A 151 3.77 24.78 10.44
C GLN A 151 3.44 23.69 11.46
N HIS A 152 2.34 22.97 11.30
CA HIS A 152 2.03 21.84 12.18
C HIS A 152 2.98 20.66 11.99
N ILE A 153 3.41 20.37 10.76
CA ILE A 153 4.44 19.38 10.49
C ILE A 153 5.75 19.79 11.16
N GLN A 154 6.19 21.05 11.03
CA GLN A 154 7.39 21.57 11.70
C GLN A 154 7.35 21.37 13.22
N LYS A 155 6.23 21.71 13.86
CA LYS A 155 6.05 21.49 15.30
C LYS A 155 6.16 20.01 15.68
N ARG A 156 5.60 19.11 14.84
CA ARG A 156 5.68 17.66 15.08
C ARG A 156 7.10 17.13 14.92
N LEU A 157 7.83 17.60 13.91
CA LEU A 157 9.22 17.24 13.69
C LEU A 157 10.08 17.62 14.91
N GLY A 158 9.85 18.79 15.49
CA GLY A 158 10.53 19.22 16.73
C GLY A 158 10.25 18.29 17.93
N LEU A 159 9.09 17.60 17.99
CA LEU A 159 8.80 16.63 19.05
C LEU A 159 9.59 15.32 18.93
N ILE A 160 10.22 15.08 17.80
CA ILE A 160 11.09 13.94 17.50
C ILE A 160 12.52 14.38 17.19
N ASP A 161 12.90 15.58 17.66
CA ASP A 161 14.22 16.19 17.52
C ASP A 161 14.71 16.36 16.06
N ILE A 162 13.79 16.49 15.11
CA ILE A 162 14.09 16.90 13.73
C ILE A 162 13.80 18.39 13.61
N HIS A 163 14.85 19.19 13.54
CA HIS A 163 14.76 20.64 13.42
C HIS A 163 14.80 21.04 11.95
N ALA A 164 13.68 21.51 11.43
CA ALA A 164 13.53 21.93 10.05
C ALA A 164 12.82 23.28 9.95
N ASP A 165 13.28 24.12 9.03
CA ASP A 165 12.58 25.34 8.65
C ASP A 165 11.43 25.06 7.69
N LEU A 166 10.48 26.01 7.57
CA LEU A 166 9.37 25.84 6.61
C LEU A 166 9.85 25.65 5.17
N ALA A 167 10.98 26.24 4.79
CA ALA A 167 11.58 26.07 3.47
C ALA A 167 12.09 24.64 3.21
N GLN A 168 12.25 23.83 4.26
CA GLN A 168 12.72 22.45 4.18
C GLN A 168 11.56 21.42 4.14
N ILE A 169 10.30 21.87 4.15
CA ILE A 169 9.13 21.00 4.23
C ILE A 169 8.28 21.13 2.95
N LEU A 170 8.04 20.01 2.28
CA LEU A 170 7.17 19.90 1.10
C LEU A 170 6.09 18.85 1.37
N THR A 171 4.82 19.21 1.20
CA THR A 171 3.72 18.25 1.29
C THR A 171 3.63 17.39 0.02
N THR A 172 3.11 16.18 0.14
CA THR A 172 2.95 15.24 -0.97
C THR A 172 1.60 14.54 -0.91
N GLN A 173 1.17 13.94 -2.02
CA GLN A 173 -0.04 13.10 -2.09
C GLN A 173 0.25 11.70 -1.50
N GLY A 174 0.61 11.67 -0.20
CA GLY A 174 1.11 10.48 0.51
C GLY A 174 2.57 10.16 0.19
N ALA A 175 3.14 9.20 0.93
CA ALA A 175 4.55 8.80 0.79
C ALA A 175 4.91 8.27 -0.60
N SER A 176 4.01 7.54 -1.27
CA SER A 176 4.28 7.01 -2.62
C SER A 176 4.54 8.12 -3.64
N HIS A 177 3.79 9.24 -3.56
CA HIS A 177 4.07 10.43 -4.38
C HIS A 177 5.40 11.09 -3.96
N GLY A 178 5.70 11.13 -2.65
CA GLY A 178 6.99 11.63 -2.17
C GLY A 178 8.16 10.81 -2.73
N LEU A 179 8.06 9.49 -2.73
CA LEU A 179 9.06 8.60 -3.35
C LEU A 179 9.19 8.83 -4.86
N ASP A 180 8.07 8.96 -5.58
CA ASP A 180 8.08 9.22 -7.02
C ASP A 180 8.74 10.56 -7.34
N LEU A 181 8.42 11.63 -6.61
CA LEU A 181 9.07 12.93 -6.76
C LEU A 181 10.58 12.86 -6.49
N LEU A 182 11.00 12.14 -5.44
CA LEU A 182 12.42 11.94 -5.11
C LEU A 182 13.14 11.21 -6.24
N VAL A 183 12.58 10.09 -6.71
CA VAL A 183 13.16 9.31 -7.80
C VAL A 183 13.27 10.14 -9.09
N ARG A 184 12.18 10.80 -9.52
CA ARG A 184 12.17 11.66 -10.73
C ARG A 184 13.15 12.83 -10.66
N THR A 185 13.30 13.43 -9.48
CA THR A 185 14.09 14.65 -9.30
C THR A 185 15.56 14.36 -9.13
N LEU A 186 15.89 13.27 -8.43
CA LEU A 186 17.26 13.02 -7.94
C LEU A 186 17.97 11.94 -8.71
N LEU A 187 17.27 11.08 -9.45
CA LEU A 187 17.84 9.94 -10.15
C LEU A 187 17.64 10.02 -11.66
N LYS A 188 18.52 9.35 -12.38
CA LYS A 188 18.48 9.17 -13.83
C LYS A 188 18.44 7.68 -14.16
N PRO A 189 17.88 7.29 -15.32
CA PRO A 189 18.02 5.91 -15.80
C PRO A 189 19.48 5.46 -15.81
N GLY A 190 19.73 4.27 -15.25
CA GLY A 190 21.08 3.71 -15.09
C GLY A 190 21.77 4.04 -13.78
N ASP A 191 21.32 5.03 -13.02
CA ASP A 191 21.84 5.30 -11.67
C ASP A 191 21.73 4.07 -10.78
N LEU A 192 22.67 3.93 -9.87
CA LEU A 192 22.75 2.82 -8.93
C LEU A 192 22.36 3.30 -7.53
N VAL A 193 21.41 2.62 -6.92
CA VAL A 193 20.95 2.90 -5.55
C VAL A 193 20.98 1.65 -4.69
N LEU A 194 21.08 1.84 -3.37
CA LEU A 194 20.92 0.79 -2.38
C LEU A 194 19.47 0.71 -1.91
N VAL A 195 19.01 -0.51 -1.68
CA VAL A 195 17.69 -0.81 -1.08
C VAL A 195 17.85 -1.92 -0.06
N GLU A 196 16.97 -1.96 0.96
CA GLU A 196 16.94 -3.06 1.92
C GLU A 196 16.35 -4.32 1.31
N SER A 197 16.83 -5.50 1.74
CA SER A 197 16.29 -6.81 1.38
C SER A 197 16.09 -7.66 2.64
N PRO A 198 14.84 -8.04 3.01
CA PRO A 198 13.60 -7.64 2.37
C PRO A 198 13.27 -6.16 2.55
N GLY A 199 12.45 -5.61 1.65
CA GLY A 199 12.08 -4.19 1.65
C GLY A 199 10.73 -3.90 0.98
N TYR A 200 10.42 -2.63 0.79
CA TYR A 200 9.12 -2.21 0.27
C TYR A 200 8.98 -2.46 -1.24
N TYR A 201 8.14 -3.42 -1.62
CA TYR A 201 7.97 -3.87 -3.01
C TYR A 201 7.59 -2.74 -4.00
N ASN A 202 6.80 -1.77 -3.54
CA ASN A 202 6.37 -0.69 -4.43
C ASN A 202 7.51 0.28 -4.75
N LEU A 203 8.49 0.44 -3.84
CA LEU A 203 9.72 1.16 -4.13
C LEU A 203 10.54 0.46 -5.22
N PHE A 204 10.65 -0.88 -5.17
CA PHE A 204 11.37 -1.64 -6.20
C PHE A 204 10.72 -1.48 -7.57
N ASN A 205 9.39 -1.55 -7.63
CA ASN A 205 8.64 -1.32 -8.86
C ASN A 205 8.82 0.11 -9.39
N LEU A 206 8.81 1.11 -8.51
CA LEU A 206 9.05 2.51 -8.86
C LEU A 206 10.46 2.73 -9.43
N LEU A 207 11.49 2.22 -8.78
CA LEU A 207 12.88 2.29 -9.25
C LEU A 207 13.04 1.61 -10.60
N LYS A 208 12.46 0.42 -10.78
CA LYS A 208 12.43 -0.30 -12.07
C LYS A 208 11.73 0.52 -13.16
N LEU A 209 10.58 1.14 -12.85
CA LEU A 209 9.81 1.99 -13.78
C LEU A 209 10.68 3.15 -14.30
N HIS A 210 11.54 3.70 -13.47
CA HIS A 210 12.45 4.80 -13.82
C HIS A 210 13.81 4.33 -14.38
N GLY A 211 13.99 3.04 -14.62
CA GLY A 211 15.24 2.49 -15.13
C GLY A 211 16.42 2.60 -14.16
N VAL A 212 16.16 2.75 -12.87
CA VAL A 212 17.17 2.84 -11.81
C VAL A 212 17.60 1.43 -11.41
N ARG A 213 18.91 1.21 -11.27
CA ARG A 213 19.49 -0.07 -10.86
C ARG A 213 19.57 -0.15 -9.34
N THR A 214 19.26 -1.31 -8.79
CA THR A 214 19.24 -1.52 -7.33
C THR A 214 20.32 -2.52 -6.91
N LEU A 215 20.95 -2.25 -5.76
CA LEU A 215 21.77 -3.19 -5.01
C LEU A 215 21.08 -3.49 -3.69
N ALA A 216 20.88 -4.76 -3.40
CA ALA A 216 20.23 -5.22 -2.18
C ALA A 216 21.22 -5.24 -1.02
N VAL A 217 20.87 -4.58 0.09
CA VAL A 217 21.55 -4.69 1.37
C VAL A 217 20.70 -5.59 2.27
N PRO A 218 21.21 -6.73 2.75
CA PRO A 218 20.45 -7.60 3.63
C PRO A 218 20.02 -6.85 4.90
N ARG A 219 18.77 -7.05 5.31
CA ARG A 219 18.23 -6.51 6.55
C ARG A 219 18.28 -7.56 7.65
N GLY A 220 19.03 -7.29 8.70
CA GLY A 220 19.04 -8.06 9.94
C GLY A 220 18.03 -7.53 10.97
N THR A 221 18.02 -8.15 12.15
CA THR A 221 17.09 -7.78 13.24
C THR A 221 17.35 -6.38 13.82
N GLN A 222 18.56 -5.86 13.68
CA GLN A 222 18.98 -4.57 14.20
C GLN A 222 19.11 -3.48 13.12
N GLY A 223 18.84 -3.80 11.86
CA GLY A 223 19.00 -2.87 10.75
C GLY A 223 19.69 -3.53 9.55
N PRO A 224 20.13 -2.76 8.55
CA PRO A 224 20.88 -3.27 7.41
C PRO A 224 22.20 -3.89 7.87
N ASP A 225 22.64 -4.96 7.19
CA ASP A 225 23.93 -5.61 7.44
C ASP A 225 25.07 -4.69 7.01
N ILE A 226 25.79 -4.16 8.01
CA ILE A 226 26.86 -3.19 7.81
C ILE A 226 28.04 -3.80 7.04
N THR A 227 28.36 -5.07 7.26
CA THR A 227 29.47 -5.75 6.56
C THR A 227 29.18 -5.85 5.06
N SER A 228 27.96 -6.26 4.72
CA SER A 228 27.51 -6.29 3.32
C SER A 228 27.47 -4.89 2.70
N LEU A 229 27.03 -3.88 3.46
CA LEU A 229 27.02 -2.49 3.00
C LEU A 229 28.44 -1.99 2.72
N GLU A 230 29.39 -2.19 3.62
CA GLU A 230 30.81 -1.81 3.41
C GLU A 230 31.41 -2.46 2.16
N ARG A 231 31.15 -3.76 1.97
CA ARG A 231 31.59 -4.49 0.77
C ARG A 231 31.01 -3.88 -0.51
N LEU A 232 29.72 -3.56 -0.52
CA LEU A 232 29.06 -2.95 -1.68
C LEU A 232 29.61 -1.56 -1.97
N LEU A 233 29.83 -0.73 -0.95
CA LEU A 233 30.41 0.61 -1.09
C LEU A 233 31.87 0.58 -1.56
N GLY A 234 32.63 -0.47 -1.21
CA GLY A 234 33.98 -0.69 -1.72
C GLY A 234 34.04 -1.09 -3.19
N GLN A 235 32.96 -1.68 -3.73
CA GLN A 235 32.89 -2.16 -5.11
C GLN A 235 32.13 -1.22 -6.06
N TYR A 236 31.13 -0.48 -5.53
CA TYR A 236 30.21 0.32 -6.30
C TYR A 236 30.10 1.74 -5.72
N LYS A 237 29.59 2.65 -6.52
CA LYS A 237 29.30 4.04 -6.11
C LYS A 237 27.80 4.33 -6.21
N PRO A 238 26.98 3.79 -5.31
CA PRO A 238 25.56 4.12 -5.28
C PRO A 238 25.38 5.58 -4.84
N VAL A 239 24.36 6.25 -5.37
CA VAL A 239 24.10 7.67 -5.07
C VAL A 239 23.17 7.86 -3.89
N TYR A 240 22.23 6.93 -3.68
CA TYR A 240 21.26 6.95 -2.58
C TYR A 240 21.07 5.57 -1.96
N PHE A 241 20.72 5.56 -0.67
CA PHE A 241 20.21 4.38 0.03
C PHE A 241 18.81 4.66 0.57
N PHE A 242 17.81 3.90 0.12
CA PHE A 242 16.44 3.93 0.61
C PHE A 242 16.31 3.00 1.81
N ILE A 243 15.89 3.53 2.95
CA ILE A 243 15.88 2.79 4.22
C ILE A 243 14.64 3.11 5.05
N ASN A 244 14.08 2.09 5.73
CA ASN A 244 13.13 2.29 6.82
C ASN A 244 13.86 2.20 8.17
N SER A 245 13.93 3.30 8.90
CA SER A 245 14.57 3.32 10.24
C SER A 245 13.69 2.71 11.31
N MET A 246 12.37 2.84 11.19
CA MET A 246 11.39 2.46 12.20
C MET A 246 10.36 1.49 11.64
N TYR A 247 10.13 0.37 12.39
CA TYR A 247 9.08 -0.62 12.03
C TYR A 247 9.10 -0.99 10.55
N GLN A 248 10.27 -1.36 10.09
CA GLN A 248 10.58 -1.62 8.68
C GLN A 248 9.56 -2.57 8.04
N ASN A 249 9.17 -2.24 6.84
CA ASN A 249 8.29 -3.07 6.03
C ASN A 249 9.12 -4.01 5.12
N PRO A 250 9.05 -5.35 5.32
CA PRO A 250 8.01 -6.08 6.05
C PRO A 250 8.40 -6.57 7.46
N THR A 251 9.65 -6.40 7.91
CA THR A 251 10.21 -7.13 9.06
C THR A 251 9.69 -6.66 10.42
N GLY A 252 9.14 -5.45 10.51
CA GLY A 252 8.75 -4.82 11.78
C GLY A 252 9.94 -4.36 12.64
N THR A 253 11.19 -4.56 12.19
CA THR A 253 12.40 -4.19 12.93
C THR A 253 12.67 -2.68 12.89
N SER A 254 13.41 -2.19 13.87
CA SER A 254 13.88 -0.80 13.91
C SER A 254 15.39 -0.76 13.95
N LEU A 255 16.00 0.39 13.58
CA LEU A 255 17.45 0.57 13.62
C LEU A 255 17.95 0.57 15.06
N ALA A 256 18.98 -0.24 15.34
CA ALA A 256 19.75 -0.11 16.54
C ALA A 256 20.63 1.16 16.48
N PRO A 257 20.88 1.85 17.61
CA PRO A 257 21.70 3.06 17.64
C PRO A 257 23.11 2.86 17.06
N SER A 258 23.73 1.72 17.32
CA SER A 258 25.06 1.38 16.78
C SER A 258 25.06 1.23 15.26
N VAL A 259 24.00 0.62 14.69
CA VAL A 259 23.83 0.47 13.23
C VAL A 259 23.57 1.83 12.59
N ALA A 260 22.70 2.66 13.19
CA ALA A 260 22.41 4.01 12.72
C ALA A 260 23.68 4.88 12.67
N TYR A 261 24.50 4.84 13.75
CA TYR A 261 25.76 5.56 13.80
C TYR A 261 26.75 5.12 12.70
N ARG A 262 26.94 3.79 12.54
CA ARG A 262 27.85 3.27 11.54
C ARG A 262 27.39 3.56 10.11
N LEU A 263 26.08 3.49 9.88
CA LEU A 263 25.48 3.86 8.60
C LEU A 263 25.75 5.31 8.23
N LEU A 264 25.59 6.26 9.15
CA LEU A 264 25.89 7.67 8.92
C LEU A 264 27.39 7.92 8.68
N GLN A 265 28.27 7.21 9.40
CA GLN A 265 29.71 7.26 9.09
C GLN A 265 30.02 6.82 7.65
N LEU A 266 29.47 5.68 7.21
CA LEU A 266 29.67 5.19 5.87
C LEU A 266 29.06 6.13 4.81
N ALA A 267 27.89 6.69 5.09
CA ALA A 267 27.26 7.68 4.22
C ALA A 267 28.16 8.90 4.01
N ASN A 268 28.82 9.37 5.08
CA ASN A 268 29.76 10.47 4.99
C ASN A 268 31.05 10.08 4.23
N GLN A 269 31.62 8.91 4.51
CA GLN A 269 32.87 8.44 3.90
C GLN A 269 32.75 8.21 2.39
N HIS A 270 31.56 7.77 1.93
CA HIS A 270 31.33 7.39 0.53
C HIS A 270 30.45 8.38 -0.24
N ASP A 271 30.20 9.57 0.30
CA ASP A 271 29.31 10.59 -0.28
C ASP A 271 27.93 10.03 -0.67
N LEU A 272 27.40 9.13 0.16
CA LEU A 272 26.09 8.51 0.02
C LEU A 272 25.02 9.37 0.70
N ARG A 273 23.90 9.61 0.04
CA ARG A 273 22.71 10.21 0.67
C ARG A 273 21.70 9.15 1.06
N LEU A 274 20.95 9.39 2.13
CA LEU A 274 19.97 8.48 2.66
C LEU A 274 18.56 9.03 2.43
N ILE A 275 17.63 8.16 2.00
CA ILE A 275 16.20 8.48 1.95
C ILE A 275 15.52 7.64 3.01
N GLU A 276 15.17 8.29 4.12
CA GLU A 276 14.55 7.66 5.29
C GLU A 276 13.03 7.67 5.14
N ASP A 277 12.45 6.49 4.90
CA ASP A 277 11.01 6.28 4.86
C ASP A 277 10.49 5.94 6.26
N ASP A 278 9.79 6.88 6.88
CA ASP A 278 9.32 6.81 8.28
C ASP A 278 7.78 6.79 8.40
N ILE A 279 7.10 6.15 7.45
CA ILE A 279 5.62 6.13 7.40
C ILE A 279 4.93 5.40 8.55
N TYR A 280 5.67 4.59 9.32
CA TYR A 280 5.15 3.85 10.48
C TYR A 280 5.59 4.44 11.82
N ALA A 281 6.45 5.46 11.82
CA ALA A 281 7.03 6.03 13.04
C ALA A 281 6.03 6.61 14.02
N ASP A 282 4.90 7.07 13.54
CA ASP A 282 3.83 7.58 14.42
C ASP A 282 3.25 6.51 15.36
N PHE A 283 3.50 5.22 15.11
CA PHE A 283 3.15 4.11 16.01
C PHE A 283 4.19 3.89 17.13
N GLN A 284 5.24 4.67 17.15
CA GLN A 284 6.35 4.54 18.10
C GLN A 284 5.94 4.67 19.56
N ASN A 285 6.55 3.83 20.38
CA ASN A 285 6.53 3.89 21.84
C ASN A 285 7.96 4.03 22.34
N GLY A 286 8.30 5.20 22.87
CA GLY A 286 9.63 5.47 23.45
C GLY A 286 10.65 6.10 22.47
N PRO A 287 11.89 6.32 22.92
CA PRO A 287 12.96 6.91 22.13
C PRO A 287 13.42 6.03 21.00
N THR A 288 13.87 6.62 19.90
CA THR A 288 14.30 5.89 18.69
C THR A 288 15.44 6.60 17.99
N SER A 289 16.17 5.87 17.18
CA SER A 289 17.30 6.36 16.40
C SER A 289 16.86 6.64 14.95
N ARG A 290 16.20 7.78 14.72
CA ARG A 290 15.98 8.25 13.36
C ARG A 290 17.26 8.82 12.79
N LEU A 291 17.52 8.49 11.52
CA LEU A 291 18.71 9.00 10.83
C LEU A 291 18.63 10.52 10.66
N ALA A 292 17.46 11.04 10.29
CA ALA A 292 17.24 12.49 10.15
C ALA A 292 17.49 13.27 11.46
N THR A 293 17.16 12.68 12.62
CA THR A 293 17.46 13.28 13.93
C THR A 293 18.98 13.32 14.19
N LEU A 294 19.66 12.22 13.88
CA LEU A 294 21.11 12.07 14.16
C LEU A 294 21.99 12.88 13.19
N ASP A 295 21.53 13.03 11.95
CA ASP A 295 22.26 13.69 10.86
C ASP A 295 21.93 15.19 10.73
N GLY A 296 20.86 15.66 11.36
CA GLY A 296 20.40 17.05 11.23
C GLY A 296 19.96 17.43 9.81
N LEU A 297 19.51 16.47 9.00
CA LEU A 297 19.07 16.66 7.60
C LEU A 297 20.22 17.08 6.64
N ASP A 298 21.48 16.83 6.97
CA ASP A 298 22.60 17.15 6.09
C ASP A 298 22.63 16.20 4.86
N ARG A 299 22.65 14.90 5.13
CA ARG A 299 22.65 13.83 4.13
C ARG A 299 21.36 13.04 4.05
N VAL A 300 20.48 13.17 5.04
CA VAL A 300 19.24 12.43 5.15
C VAL A 300 18.08 13.26 4.61
N ILE A 301 17.36 12.68 3.66
CA ILE A 301 16.05 13.14 3.19
C ILE A 301 15.01 12.33 3.94
N TYR A 302 14.15 13.01 4.71
CA TYR A 302 13.13 12.37 5.53
C TYR A 302 11.77 12.38 4.82
N LEU A 303 11.09 11.25 4.81
CA LEU A 303 9.77 11.05 4.20
C LEU A 303 8.81 10.46 5.23
N ALA A 304 7.62 11.05 5.36
CA ALA A 304 6.56 10.53 6.23
C ALA A 304 5.16 10.78 5.66
N SER A 305 4.13 10.17 6.29
CA SER A 305 2.76 10.25 5.80
C SER A 305 1.74 10.06 6.91
N PHE A 306 0.60 10.73 6.79
CA PHE A 306 -0.58 10.53 7.65
C PHE A 306 -1.48 9.37 7.20
N SER A 307 -1.17 8.72 6.06
CA SER A 307 -2.03 7.69 5.46
C SER A 307 -2.20 6.44 6.33
N LYS A 308 -1.19 6.07 7.12
CA LYS A 308 -1.23 4.85 7.94
C LYS A 308 -1.92 5.05 9.28
N THR A 309 -1.91 6.26 9.78
CA THR A 309 -2.43 6.62 11.10
C THR A 309 -3.78 7.32 11.06
N LEU A 310 -3.96 8.29 10.15
CA LEU A 310 -5.15 9.12 10.09
C LEU A 310 -6.14 8.63 9.02
N SER A 311 -5.79 8.81 7.76
CA SER A 311 -6.65 8.43 6.63
C SER A 311 -5.82 8.21 5.38
N SER A 312 -5.98 7.03 4.78
CA SER A 312 -5.39 6.72 3.49
C SER A 312 -6.07 7.47 2.34
N SER A 313 -7.34 7.87 2.53
CA SER A 313 -8.14 8.60 1.54
C SER A 313 -7.73 10.07 1.37
N LEU A 314 -7.29 10.74 2.45
CA LEU A 314 -6.84 12.13 2.38
C LEU A 314 -5.55 12.31 1.56
N ARG A 315 -4.75 11.27 1.42
CA ARG A 315 -3.52 11.28 0.62
C ARG A 315 -2.57 12.42 1.00
N ILE A 316 -2.26 12.60 2.27
CA ILE A 316 -1.29 13.60 2.76
C ILE A 316 -0.05 12.92 3.33
N GLY A 317 1.10 13.29 2.77
CA GLY A 317 2.44 12.99 3.26
C GLY A 317 3.32 14.23 3.15
N TYR A 318 4.59 14.09 3.47
CA TYR A 318 5.56 15.18 3.36
C TYR A 318 6.99 14.67 3.24
N VAL A 319 7.83 15.50 2.60
CA VAL A 319 9.28 15.32 2.49
C VAL A 319 9.95 16.45 3.24
N VAL A 320 11.03 16.15 3.95
CA VAL A 320 11.87 17.12 4.64
C VAL A 320 13.31 16.93 4.15
N ALA A 321 13.92 17.98 3.64
CA ALA A 321 15.27 17.95 3.10
C ALA A 321 15.87 19.35 3.07
N GLN A 322 17.11 19.49 2.61
CA GLN A 322 17.74 20.78 2.37
C GLN A 322 16.93 21.62 1.36
N PRO A 323 16.90 22.96 1.48
CA PRO A 323 16.04 23.84 0.68
C PRO A 323 16.23 23.71 -0.84
N ASP A 324 17.44 23.44 -1.31
CA ASP A 324 17.75 23.23 -2.72
C ASP A 324 17.03 21.99 -3.28
N ILE A 325 17.00 20.88 -2.51
CA ILE A 325 16.26 19.66 -2.87
C ILE A 325 14.76 19.96 -2.85
N ILE A 326 14.25 20.62 -1.81
CA ILE A 326 12.82 20.95 -1.70
C ILE A 326 12.35 21.80 -2.87
N ASN A 327 13.13 22.80 -3.30
CA ASN A 327 12.78 23.65 -4.43
C ASN A 327 12.70 22.84 -5.73
N ARG A 328 13.66 21.96 -6.01
CA ARG A 328 13.65 21.06 -7.15
C ARG A 328 12.44 20.11 -7.14
N LEU A 329 12.13 19.53 -5.97
CA LEU A 329 10.94 18.70 -5.79
C LEU A 329 9.64 19.48 -6.04
N ALA A 330 9.56 20.74 -5.58
CA ALA A 330 8.41 21.60 -5.79
C ALA A 330 8.19 21.94 -7.27
N GLU A 331 9.27 22.18 -8.02
CA GLU A 331 9.21 22.41 -9.48
C GLU A 331 8.67 21.17 -10.20
N VAL A 332 9.20 19.97 -9.91
CA VAL A 332 8.71 18.71 -10.50
C VAL A 332 7.26 18.45 -10.10
N LYS A 333 6.90 18.67 -8.83
CA LYS A 333 5.53 18.53 -8.33
C LYS A 333 4.56 19.49 -9.04
N MET A 334 4.98 20.73 -9.28
CA MET A 334 4.18 21.71 -10.02
C MET A 334 3.87 21.23 -11.45
N VAL A 335 4.86 20.70 -12.15
CA VAL A 335 4.70 20.19 -13.52
C VAL A 335 3.82 18.94 -13.58
N THR A 336 3.96 18.03 -12.61
CA THR A 336 3.29 16.72 -12.64
C THR A 336 1.91 16.69 -11.98
N GLY A 337 1.60 17.63 -11.08
CA GLY A 337 0.36 17.58 -10.31
C GLY A 337 -0.02 18.90 -9.62
N ILE A 338 0.65 20.01 -9.92
CA ILE A 338 0.46 21.35 -9.34
C ILE A 338 0.69 21.34 -7.82
N GLY A 339 -0.17 20.70 -7.05
CA GLY A 339 -0.13 20.66 -5.59
C GLY A 339 -0.92 19.50 -5.02
N CYS A 340 -1.02 19.45 -3.69
CA CYS A 340 -1.96 18.59 -3.00
C CYS A 340 -3.35 19.21 -2.97
N SER A 341 -4.36 18.45 -2.61
CA SER A 341 -5.69 18.99 -2.33
C SER A 341 -5.63 19.96 -1.15
N LEU A 342 -5.93 21.25 -1.36
CA LEU A 342 -5.95 22.24 -0.30
C LEU A 342 -6.97 21.91 0.79
N LEU A 343 -8.11 21.31 0.40
CA LEU A 343 -9.10 20.80 1.34
C LEU A 343 -8.51 19.73 2.24
N ALA A 344 -7.84 18.74 1.68
CA ALA A 344 -7.23 17.66 2.46
C ALA A 344 -6.11 18.17 3.37
N GLU A 345 -5.28 19.10 2.90
CA GLU A 345 -4.23 19.74 3.71
C GLU A 345 -4.81 20.49 4.90
N ASN A 346 -5.89 21.27 4.70
CA ASN A 346 -6.52 22.03 5.76
C ASN A 346 -7.28 21.13 6.76
N VAL A 347 -7.85 20.02 6.31
CA VAL A 347 -8.44 19.00 7.20
C VAL A 347 -7.37 18.40 8.11
N VAL A 348 -6.22 18.00 7.56
CA VAL A 348 -5.11 17.47 8.37
C VAL A 348 -4.59 18.53 9.33
N ALA A 349 -4.38 19.77 8.87
CA ALA A 349 -3.95 20.89 9.72
C ALA A 349 -4.90 21.10 10.90
N THR A 350 -6.22 21.06 10.66
CA THR A 350 -7.26 21.18 11.69
C THR A 350 -7.16 20.07 12.74
N LEU A 351 -6.98 18.83 12.32
CA LEU A 351 -6.83 17.68 13.22
C LEU A 351 -5.54 17.72 14.05
N LEU A 352 -4.49 18.29 13.48
CA LEU A 352 -3.22 18.55 14.21
C LEU A 352 -3.39 19.69 15.22
N ALA A 353 -4.08 20.75 14.83
CA ALA A 353 -4.28 21.95 15.65
C ALA A 353 -5.11 21.68 16.91
N ASN A 354 -6.24 20.95 16.77
CA ASN A 354 -7.18 20.69 17.85
C ASN A 354 -6.78 19.50 18.75
N GLY A 355 -5.66 18.83 18.46
CA GLY A 355 -5.15 17.70 19.25
C GLY A 355 -5.88 16.36 19.02
N ALA A 356 -6.85 16.29 18.12
CA ALA A 356 -7.56 15.04 17.78
C ALA A 356 -6.59 13.97 17.28
N TYR A 357 -5.64 14.36 16.43
CA TYR A 357 -4.62 13.44 15.92
C TYR A 357 -3.76 12.83 17.05
N ARG A 358 -3.36 13.61 18.05
CA ARG A 358 -2.60 13.12 19.20
C ARG A 358 -3.38 12.07 20.00
N LYS A 359 -4.68 12.32 20.23
CA LYS A 359 -5.57 11.37 20.92
C LYS A 359 -5.75 10.08 20.12
N LEU A 360 -5.92 10.20 18.79
CA LEU A 360 -5.98 9.06 17.89
C LEU A 360 -4.72 8.20 17.98
N LEU A 361 -3.53 8.79 17.87
CA LEU A 361 -2.25 8.08 17.98
C LEU A 361 -2.12 7.33 19.30
N GLN A 362 -2.50 7.95 20.40
CA GLN A 362 -2.44 7.31 21.73
C GLN A 362 -3.31 6.04 21.77
N ARG A 363 -4.55 6.12 21.26
CA ARG A 363 -5.46 4.97 21.18
C ARG A 363 -4.90 3.87 20.27
N LEU A 364 -4.40 4.25 19.08
CA LEU A 364 -3.83 3.30 18.13
C LEU A 364 -2.60 2.57 18.67
N ARG A 365 -1.68 3.29 19.33
CA ARG A 365 -0.49 2.71 19.95
C ARG A 365 -0.85 1.69 21.03
N GLN A 366 -1.76 2.03 21.95
CA GLN A 366 -2.23 1.11 22.98
C GLN A 366 -2.84 -0.17 22.36
N ARG A 367 -3.65 0.00 21.33
CA ARG A 367 -4.32 -1.10 20.65
C ARG A 367 -3.33 -2.00 19.90
N LEU A 368 -2.38 -1.39 19.17
CA LEU A 368 -1.32 -2.11 18.48
C LEU A 368 -0.41 -2.88 19.43
N ASN A 369 -0.01 -2.30 20.55
CA ASN A 369 0.83 -2.98 21.53
C ASN A 369 0.13 -4.23 22.10
N LYS A 370 -1.15 -4.11 22.43
CA LYS A 370 -1.95 -5.26 22.88
C LYS A 370 -2.02 -6.35 21.81
N GLN A 371 -2.25 -5.96 20.56
CA GLN A 371 -2.35 -6.91 19.45
C GLN A 371 -0.98 -7.54 19.13
N MET A 372 0.09 -6.77 19.14
CA MET A 372 1.45 -7.28 18.93
C MET A 372 1.80 -8.37 19.94
N ALA A 373 1.62 -8.09 21.24
CA ALA A 373 1.89 -9.05 22.30
C ALA A 373 1.01 -10.32 22.20
N SER A 374 -0.26 -10.17 21.77
CA SER A 374 -1.15 -11.32 21.54
C SER A 374 -0.72 -12.13 20.33
N THR A 375 -0.32 -11.46 19.24
CA THR A 375 0.13 -12.12 18.01
C THR A 375 1.41 -12.91 18.25
N LEU A 376 2.40 -12.33 18.92
CA LEU A 376 3.67 -13.00 19.20
C LEU A 376 3.46 -14.27 20.04
N ARG A 377 2.62 -14.21 21.10
CA ARG A 377 2.27 -15.40 21.89
C ARG A 377 1.58 -16.48 21.06
N GLN A 378 0.67 -16.10 20.16
CA GLN A 378 -0.02 -17.05 19.28
C GLN A 378 0.94 -17.73 18.29
N LEU A 379 1.88 -16.98 17.72
CA LEU A 379 2.89 -17.51 16.81
C LEU A 379 3.86 -18.45 17.53
N ASP A 380 4.25 -18.13 18.77
CA ASP A 380 5.08 -18.99 19.61
C ASP A 380 4.38 -20.31 19.93
N GLN A 381 3.11 -20.26 20.37
CA GLN A 381 2.29 -21.45 20.63
C GLN A 381 2.11 -22.34 19.40
N ALA A 382 1.95 -21.74 18.22
CA ALA A 382 1.82 -22.45 16.95
C ALA A 382 3.18 -22.82 16.30
N HIS A 383 4.28 -22.66 17.03
CA HIS A 383 5.65 -23.00 16.60
C HIS A 383 6.11 -22.31 15.30
N TRP A 384 5.65 -21.07 15.07
CA TRP A 384 6.15 -20.27 13.96
C TRP A 384 7.56 -19.75 14.27
N GLU A 385 8.34 -19.58 13.21
CA GLU A 385 9.60 -18.85 13.29
C GLU A 385 9.31 -17.36 13.08
N VAL A 386 9.69 -16.52 14.03
CA VAL A 386 9.56 -15.06 13.97
C VAL A 386 10.94 -14.47 13.69
N PHE A 387 11.06 -13.62 12.69
CA PHE A 387 12.33 -13.00 12.27
C PHE A 387 12.94 -12.16 13.39
N ALA A 388 12.11 -11.37 14.04
CA ALA A 388 12.45 -10.57 15.23
C ALA A 388 11.16 -10.26 15.98
N GLU A 389 11.24 -10.01 17.28
CA GLU A 389 10.12 -9.51 18.08
C GLU A 389 10.03 -7.98 17.92
N PRO A 390 9.05 -7.45 17.16
CA PRO A 390 8.91 -6.01 16.98
C PRO A 390 8.50 -5.33 18.28
N THR A 391 9.09 -4.18 18.56
CA THR A 391 8.74 -3.35 19.74
C THR A 391 7.47 -2.54 19.55
N GLY A 392 6.83 -2.64 18.38
CA GLY A 392 5.63 -1.93 17.99
C GLY A 392 5.37 -2.01 16.47
N GLY A 393 4.56 -1.08 15.94
CA GLY A 393 4.23 -1.05 14.52
C GLY A 393 3.11 -2.00 14.13
N LEU A 394 3.01 -2.32 12.85
CA LEU A 394 1.91 -3.08 12.26
C LEU A 394 2.27 -4.55 11.96
N PHE A 395 3.55 -4.88 11.82
CA PHE A 395 3.97 -6.10 11.17
C PHE A 395 4.75 -7.03 12.08
N VAL A 396 4.48 -8.32 11.90
CA VAL A 396 5.38 -9.41 12.26
C VAL A 396 5.79 -10.12 10.97
N TRP A 397 7.09 -10.35 10.78
CA TRP A 397 7.65 -11.13 9.69
C TRP A 397 7.93 -12.52 10.22
N ALA A 398 7.13 -13.50 9.79
CA ALA A 398 7.15 -14.84 10.35
C ALA A 398 6.91 -15.90 9.28
N ARG A 399 7.32 -17.14 9.55
CA ARG A 399 7.02 -18.31 8.70
C ARG A 399 6.61 -19.50 9.55
N PRO A 400 5.66 -20.33 9.08
CA PRO A 400 5.36 -21.60 9.75
C PRO A 400 6.51 -22.58 9.55
N ARG A 401 6.79 -23.38 10.58
CA ARG A 401 7.74 -24.49 10.48
C ARG A 401 7.04 -25.74 9.92
N HIS A 402 7.77 -26.55 9.16
CA HIS A 402 7.31 -27.83 8.65
C HIS A 402 6.04 -27.78 7.76
N VAL A 403 5.74 -26.64 7.15
CA VAL A 403 4.64 -26.49 6.20
C VAL A 403 5.15 -25.81 4.93
N GLU A 404 5.00 -26.46 3.80
CA GLU A 404 5.41 -25.90 2.51
C GLU A 404 4.58 -24.68 2.10
N SER A 405 5.20 -23.72 1.42
CA SER A 405 4.55 -22.48 0.96
C SER A 405 3.28 -22.71 0.15
N GLY A 406 3.24 -23.73 -0.71
CA GLY A 406 2.05 -24.10 -1.48
C GLY A 406 0.87 -24.49 -0.59
N ARG A 407 1.14 -25.28 0.47
CA ARG A 407 0.14 -25.69 1.46
C ARG A 407 -0.35 -24.50 2.29
N VAL A 408 0.56 -23.59 2.68
CA VAL A 408 0.20 -22.34 3.38
C VAL A 408 -0.79 -21.52 2.56
N GLN A 409 -0.52 -21.33 1.25
CA GLN A 409 -1.41 -20.59 0.35
C GLN A 409 -2.77 -21.28 0.17
N GLN A 410 -2.80 -22.61 0.12
CA GLN A 410 -4.05 -23.37 0.04
C GLN A 410 -4.89 -23.15 1.31
N ILE A 411 -4.29 -23.33 2.51
CA ILE A 411 -4.95 -23.12 3.80
C ILE A 411 -5.48 -21.68 3.94
N ALA A 412 -4.71 -20.69 3.48
CA ALA A 412 -5.13 -19.29 3.49
C ALA A 412 -6.39 -19.08 2.63
N ARG A 413 -6.42 -19.63 1.40
CA ARG A 413 -7.61 -19.57 0.53
C ARG A 413 -8.84 -20.23 1.17
N GLU A 414 -8.68 -21.41 1.74
CA GLU A 414 -9.74 -22.15 2.43
C GLU A 414 -10.27 -21.40 3.66
N ALA A 415 -9.41 -20.67 4.36
CA ALA A 415 -9.76 -19.82 5.50
C ALA A 415 -10.26 -18.42 5.08
N GLN A 416 -10.35 -18.14 3.79
CA GLN A 416 -10.70 -16.82 3.24
C GLN A 416 -9.76 -15.70 3.71
N VAL A 417 -8.47 -16.00 3.78
CA VAL A 417 -7.40 -15.08 4.16
C VAL A 417 -6.52 -14.76 2.96
N GLN A 418 -6.24 -13.48 2.75
CA GLN A 418 -5.28 -13.00 1.76
C GLN A 418 -3.95 -12.66 2.44
N LEU A 419 -2.89 -13.31 1.99
CA LEU A 419 -1.52 -13.11 2.45
C LEU A 419 -0.75 -12.20 1.48
N SER A 420 0.31 -11.56 1.97
CA SER A 420 1.34 -10.96 1.13
C SER A 420 2.48 -11.94 0.96
N GLN A 421 2.77 -12.32 -0.27
CA GLN A 421 3.85 -13.28 -0.59
C GLN A 421 5.21 -12.68 -0.26
N GLY A 422 6.06 -13.46 0.41
CA GLY A 422 7.40 -13.07 0.82
C GLY A 422 8.30 -12.62 -0.35
N ALA A 423 8.23 -13.32 -1.47
CA ALA A 423 8.98 -12.99 -2.68
C ALA A 423 8.72 -11.55 -3.19
N SER A 424 7.54 -10.98 -2.94
CA SER A 424 7.25 -9.59 -3.32
C SER A 424 8.14 -8.58 -2.59
N PHE A 425 8.64 -8.90 -1.40
CA PHE A 425 9.50 -8.04 -0.59
C PHE A 425 11.00 -8.22 -0.90
N MET A 426 11.34 -9.12 -1.81
CA MET A 426 12.70 -9.34 -2.26
C MET A 426 12.97 -8.54 -3.55
N PRO A 427 14.03 -7.70 -3.62
CA PRO A 427 14.31 -6.87 -4.79
C PRO A 427 14.45 -7.66 -6.10
N ALA A 428 15.06 -8.85 -6.04
CA ALA A 428 15.22 -9.76 -7.18
C ALA A 428 14.08 -10.80 -7.29
N ARG A 429 13.02 -10.68 -6.47
CA ARG A 429 11.89 -11.61 -6.41
C ARG A 429 12.28 -13.07 -6.18
N GLU A 430 13.32 -13.28 -5.41
CA GLU A 430 13.75 -14.61 -4.98
C GLU A 430 12.65 -15.30 -4.18
N THR A 431 12.64 -16.62 -4.19
CA THR A 431 11.71 -17.42 -3.36
C THR A 431 11.88 -17.07 -1.89
N CYS A 432 10.78 -16.86 -1.20
CA CYS A 432 10.78 -16.45 0.20
C CYS A 432 9.54 -16.99 0.90
N ASP A 433 9.74 -17.86 1.88
CA ASP A 433 8.66 -18.52 2.65
C ASP A 433 8.14 -17.67 3.81
N TRP A 434 8.77 -16.54 4.05
CA TRP A 434 8.35 -15.61 5.08
C TRP A 434 7.08 -14.86 4.67
N LEU A 435 6.24 -14.55 5.66
CA LEU A 435 4.97 -13.88 5.48
C LEU A 435 4.93 -12.59 6.31
N ARG A 436 4.41 -11.53 5.72
CA ARG A 436 4.07 -10.33 6.48
C ARG A 436 2.68 -10.47 7.07
N LEU A 437 2.61 -10.49 8.39
CA LEU A 437 1.38 -10.54 9.16
C LEU A 437 1.08 -9.18 9.76
N ASN A 438 -0.12 -8.65 9.51
CA ASN A 438 -0.58 -7.41 10.12
C ASN A 438 -1.32 -7.72 11.42
N VAL A 439 -0.74 -7.30 12.54
CA VAL A 439 -1.26 -7.60 13.88
C VAL A 439 -2.66 -7.06 14.15
N ALA A 440 -3.08 -6.03 13.40
CA ALA A 440 -4.41 -5.44 13.57
C ALA A 440 -5.55 -6.36 13.09
N PHE A 441 -5.26 -7.39 12.29
CA PHE A 441 -6.24 -8.32 11.72
C PHE A 441 -6.19 -9.72 12.33
N VAL A 442 -5.23 -10.02 13.19
CA VAL A 442 -5.01 -11.36 13.74
C VAL A 442 -6.18 -11.87 14.59
N GLN A 443 -6.97 -11.00 15.19
CA GLN A 443 -8.12 -11.39 16.02
C GLN A 443 -9.40 -11.72 15.21
N ASP A 444 -9.41 -11.53 13.90
CA ASP A 444 -10.53 -11.96 13.05
C ASP A 444 -10.64 -13.49 13.06
N ILE A 445 -11.85 -14.01 13.09
CA ILE A 445 -12.11 -15.46 13.18
C ILE A 445 -11.48 -16.24 12.00
N ARG A 446 -11.36 -15.62 10.82
CA ARG A 446 -10.71 -16.21 9.65
C ARG A 446 -9.21 -16.34 9.84
N ALA A 447 -8.56 -15.32 10.45
CA ALA A 447 -7.15 -15.40 10.82
C ALA A 447 -6.92 -16.48 11.87
N GLN A 448 -7.76 -16.57 12.90
CA GLN A 448 -7.70 -17.61 13.93
C GLN A 448 -7.87 -19.01 13.32
N THR A 449 -8.79 -19.17 12.38
CA THR A 449 -8.98 -20.43 11.63
C THR A 449 -7.75 -20.79 10.80
N PHE A 450 -7.16 -19.77 10.13
CA PHE A 450 -5.93 -19.96 9.36
C PHE A 450 -4.78 -20.43 10.26
N PHE A 451 -4.51 -19.76 11.39
CA PHE A 451 -3.42 -20.14 12.29
C PHE A 451 -3.60 -21.54 12.85
N ARG A 452 -4.80 -21.91 13.29
CA ARG A 452 -5.11 -23.25 13.79
C ARG A 452 -4.85 -24.34 12.73
N ARG A 453 -5.29 -24.13 11.49
CA ARG A 453 -5.06 -25.09 10.39
C ARG A 453 -3.59 -25.22 10.01
N ILE A 454 -2.83 -24.13 10.11
CA ILE A 454 -1.37 -24.18 9.92
C ILE A 454 -0.70 -24.98 11.03
N GLU A 455 -1.13 -24.81 12.28
CA GLU A 455 -0.64 -25.61 13.42
C GLU A 455 -0.90 -27.10 13.21
N GLU A 456 -2.14 -27.47 12.83
CA GLU A 456 -2.51 -28.86 12.51
C GLU A 456 -1.60 -29.44 11.39
N ALA A 457 -1.37 -28.67 10.32
CA ALA A 457 -0.51 -29.09 9.21
C ALA A 457 0.98 -29.20 9.63
N SER A 458 1.45 -28.32 10.50
CA SER A 458 2.82 -28.34 11.04
C SER A 458 3.09 -29.61 11.88
N LEU A 459 2.12 -30.02 12.70
CA LEU A 459 2.23 -31.25 13.50
C LEU A 459 2.33 -32.50 12.60
N VAL A 460 1.57 -32.56 11.51
CA VAL A 460 1.65 -33.66 10.53
C VAL A 460 3.02 -33.68 9.86
N GLY A 461 3.50 -32.56 9.35
CA GLY A 461 4.82 -32.46 8.69
C GLY A 461 5.98 -32.82 9.65
N GLN A 462 5.86 -32.45 10.93
CA GLN A 462 6.85 -32.83 11.92
C GLN A 462 6.88 -34.36 12.19
N ALA A 463 5.72 -35.00 12.15
CA ALA A 463 5.63 -36.46 12.32
C ALA A 463 6.23 -37.23 11.12
N GLU A 464 5.97 -36.73 9.90
CA GLU A 464 6.53 -37.29 8.65
C GLU A 464 8.07 -37.21 8.65
N GLN A 465 8.64 -36.04 8.98
CA GLN A 465 10.11 -35.88 9.05
C GLN A 465 10.78 -36.77 10.11
N ARG A 466 10.10 -37.05 11.22
CA ARG A 466 10.61 -38.01 12.23
C ARG A 466 10.63 -39.44 11.72
N ASN A 467 9.64 -39.82 10.90
CA ASN A 467 9.57 -41.17 10.33
C ASN A 467 10.56 -41.39 9.18
N GLU A 468 10.95 -40.34 8.44
CA GLU A 468 11.97 -40.39 7.40
C GLU A 468 13.42 -40.41 7.97
N ALA A 469 13.60 -39.99 9.22
CA ALA A 469 14.89 -39.92 9.88
C ALA A 469 15.23 -41.22 10.70
N VAL A 470 14.31 -42.19 10.73
CA VAL A 470 14.46 -43.54 11.31
C VAL A 470 14.64 -44.56 10.21
#